data_cddbab56814f61d8d07961bbcdccd40d
#
_entry.id   cddbab56814f61d8d07961bbcdccd40d
#
_cell.length_a   1.000
_cell.length_b   1.000
_cell.length_c   1.000
_cell.angle_alpha   90.00
_cell.angle_beta   90.00
_cell.angle_gamma   90.00
#
_symmetry.space_group_name_H-M   'P 1'
#
loop_
_entity.id
_entity.type
_entity.pdbx_description
1 polymer ?
#
loop_
_entity_poly.entity_id
_entity_poly.type
_entity_poly.pdbx_seq_one_letter_code
_entity_poly.pdbx_strand_id
1 'polypeptide(L)'
;MKTSVSLSVFQAPPGMPALFSGGTEKNIARIHELGYDGVDLFVMDPKSPDTLQTLTLLQKYELKIGAIMPAALAGRGLYLGASNSDIRSECVRQIREIVCLAATQNAMVSIGLVRGNREGNETMEAFERRLVDSCQRVLEQSQPLNVPLLIEPINRYEINTILSVRDGVDFLRRTGLPIYLMNDLFHMNIEDVNMDQMLLESLPYTKHIHFLDSNRLPPGMGHLNMAYYYRLLAAAGYAGFLCLEALPGQWNPDFCAVQGAEFFRAMQNGGN
;
A
#
# COMPACT_ATOMS: atom_id res chain seq x y z
N MET A 1 -7.20 15.96 0.05
CA MET A 1 -6.61 14.61 0.18
C MET A 1 -6.61 14.23 1.65
N LYS A 2 -6.80 12.94 1.97
CA LYS A 2 -6.67 12.41 3.34
C LYS A 2 -5.25 11.94 3.57
N THR A 3 -4.84 11.86 4.83
CA THR A 3 -3.49 11.38 5.20
C THR A 3 -3.57 10.13 6.04
N SER A 4 -2.68 9.17 5.79
CA SER A 4 -2.54 7.96 6.61
C SER A 4 -1.06 7.67 6.90
N VAL A 5 -0.84 6.79 7.85
CA VAL A 5 0.49 6.30 8.21
C VAL A 5 0.46 4.79 8.37
N SER A 6 1.55 4.11 8.08
CA SER A 6 1.62 2.66 8.16
C SER A 6 1.63 2.16 9.61
N LEU A 7 0.75 1.21 9.91
CA LEU A 7 0.61 0.55 11.21
C LEU A 7 0.57 -0.97 11.02
N SER A 8 1.36 -1.70 11.78
CA SER A 8 1.25 -3.16 11.86
C SER A 8 0.44 -3.58 13.08
N VAL A 9 -0.47 -4.54 12.94
CA VAL A 9 -1.19 -5.14 14.10
C VAL A 9 -0.28 -5.99 14.97
N PHE A 10 0.85 -6.44 14.44
CA PHE A 10 1.85 -7.28 15.10
C PHE A 10 3.19 -6.54 15.21
N GLN A 11 4.16 -7.12 15.92
CA GLN A 11 5.52 -6.59 15.93
C GLN A 11 6.13 -6.76 14.54
N ALA A 12 6.36 -5.63 13.85
CA ALA A 12 6.93 -5.63 12.52
C ALA A 12 8.40 -6.09 12.57
N PRO A 13 8.80 -7.04 11.71
CA PRO A 13 10.21 -7.42 11.62
C PRO A 13 11.04 -6.25 11.05
N PRO A 14 12.37 -6.24 11.29
CA PRO A 14 13.26 -5.26 10.65
C PRO A 14 13.09 -5.24 9.13
N GLY A 15 13.07 -4.05 8.56
CA GLY A 15 12.89 -3.86 7.11
C GLY A 15 11.43 -3.86 6.62
N MET A 16 10.46 -4.11 7.47
CA MET A 16 9.05 -3.90 7.14
C MET A 16 8.70 -2.42 7.28
N PRO A 17 8.06 -1.79 6.28
CA PRO A 17 7.77 -0.35 6.30
C PRO A 17 6.50 -0.03 7.12
N ALA A 18 6.40 -0.59 8.32
CA ALA A 18 5.36 -0.28 9.29
C ALA A 18 5.94 0.71 10.31
N LEU A 19 5.64 1.99 10.14
CA LEU A 19 6.20 3.06 10.96
C LEU A 19 5.76 2.92 12.42
N PHE A 20 4.52 2.48 12.65
CA PHE A 20 4.04 2.05 13.96
C PHE A 20 3.95 0.53 14.00
N SER A 21 4.60 -0.06 15.02
CA SER A 21 4.67 -1.51 15.21
C SER A 21 3.86 -1.95 16.42
N GLY A 22 2.88 -2.83 16.20
CA GLY A 22 1.88 -3.27 17.18
C GLY A 22 0.66 -2.35 17.24
N GLY A 23 -0.53 -2.96 17.13
CA GLY A 23 -1.84 -2.28 17.18
C GLY A 23 -2.25 -1.87 18.58
N THR A 24 -1.33 -1.29 19.35
CA THR A 24 -1.57 -0.88 20.75
C THR A 24 -2.31 0.45 20.86
N GLU A 25 -3.03 0.65 21.94
CA GLU A 25 -3.71 1.92 22.20
C GLU A 25 -2.73 3.11 22.23
N LYS A 26 -1.51 2.91 22.74
CA LYS A 26 -0.46 3.94 22.74
C LYS A 26 -0.13 4.41 21.31
N ASN A 27 0.08 3.47 20.38
CA ASN A 27 0.42 3.81 19.00
C ASN A 27 -0.77 4.48 18.29
N ILE A 28 -1.98 3.97 18.47
CA ILE A 28 -3.19 4.48 17.84
C ILE A 28 -3.54 5.87 18.35
N ALA A 29 -3.46 6.09 19.68
CA ALA A 29 -3.62 7.41 20.27
C ALA A 29 -2.58 8.41 19.69
N ARG A 30 -1.32 7.97 19.56
CA ARG A 30 -0.27 8.81 18.98
C ARG A 30 -0.54 9.19 17.53
N ILE A 31 -1.01 8.27 16.70
CA ILE A 31 -1.40 8.53 15.29
C ILE A 31 -2.53 9.58 15.26
N HIS A 32 -3.53 9.44 16.12
CA HIS A 32 -4.63 10.40 16.25
C HIS A 32 -4.14 11.80 16.69
N GLU A 33 -3.28 11.88 17.72
CA GLU A 33 -2.67 13.13 18.20
C GLU A 33 -1.89 13.86 17.11
N LEU A 34 -1.22 13.13 16.23
CA LEU A 34 -0.48 13.68 15.09
C LEU A 34 -1.39 14.25 13.99
N GLY A 35 -2.70 13.92 14.04
CA GLY A 35 -3.70 14.43 13.11
C GLY A 35 -3.78 13.70 11.79
N TYR A 36 -3.34 12.45 11.72
CA TYR A 36 -3.61 11.58 10.55
C TYR A 36 -5.09 11.22 10.49
N ASP A 37 -5.64 11.14 9.28
CA ASP A 37 -7.04 10.73 9.05
C ASP A 37 -7.22 9.21 9.16
N GLY A 38 -6.13 8.44 9.10
CA GLY A 38 -6.21 6.99 9.13
C GLY A 38 -4.87 6.28 9.09
N VAL A 39 -4.93 4.98 8.80
CA VAL A 39 -3.77 4.10 8.72
C VAL A 39 -3.81 3.22 7.48
N ASP A 40 -2.64 2.78 7.02
CA ASP A 40 -2.50 1.60 6.18
C ASP A 40 -2.09 0.44 7.09
N LEU A 41 -2.93 -0.59 7.11
CA LEU A 41 -2.88 -1.60 8.15
C LEU A 41 -2.26 -2.91 7.66
N PHE A 42 -1.07 -3.26 8.18
CA PHE A 42 -0.48 -4.57 7.94
C PHE A 42 -1.15 -5.63 8.79
N VAL A 43 -1.80 -6.60 8.13
CA VAL A 43 -2.52 -7.69 8.76
C VAL A 43 -1.96 -9.03 8.30
N MET A 44 -1.73 -9.94 9.25
CA MET A 44 -1.33 -11.32 8.97
C MET A 44 -2.52 -12.27 9.07
N ASP A 45 -3.28 -12.16 10.15
CA ASP A 45 -4.47 -12.96 10.43
C ASP A 45 -5.64 -12.02 10.75
N PRO A 46 -6.65 -11.93 9.86
CA PRO A 46 -7.80 -11.05 10.06
C PRO A 46 -8.69 -11.43 11.26
N LYS A 47 -8.54 -12.63 11.80
CA LYS A 47 -9.34 -13.16 12.91
C LYS A 47 -8.59 -13.18 14.24
N SER A 48 -7.31 -12.78 14.24
CA SER A 48 -6.53 -12.77 15.48
C SER A 48 -7.10 -11.77 16.50
N PRO A 49 -6.97 -12.06 17.81
CA PRO A 49 -7.35 -11.13 18.87
C PRO A 49 -6.70 -9.74 18.69
N ASP A 50 -5.43 -9.69 18.28
CA ASP A 50 -4.70 -8.45 18.07
C ASP A 50 -5.30 -7.61 16.93
N THR A 51 -5.71 -8.27 15.83
CA THR A 51 -6.39 -7.58 14.73
C THR A 51 -7.72 -7.00 15.21
N LEU A 52 -8.55 -7.80 15.88
CA LEU A 52 -9.87 -7.37 16.35
C LEU A 52 -9.77 -6.23 17.39
N GLN A 53 -8.79 -6.32 18.29
CA GLN A 53 -8.52 -5.24 19.26
C GLN A 53 -8.07 -3.98 18.55
N THR A 54 -7.15 -4.08 17.57
CA THR A 54 -6.68 -2.94 16.78
C THR A 54 -7.83 -2.23 16.08
N LEU A 55 -8.76 -2.98 15.47
CA LEU A 55 -9.93 -2.40 14.80
C LEU A 55 -10.83 -1.65 15.78
N THR A 56 -11.06 -2.21 16.97
CA THR A 56 -11.84 -1.56 18.04
C THR A 56 -11.20 -0.24 18.45
N LEU A 57 -9.87 -0.21 18.58
CA LEU A 57 -9.13 1.00 18.92
C LEU A 57 -9.16 2.03 17.79
N LEU A 58 -8.97 1.61 16.53
CA LEU A 58 -9.08 2.52 15.38
C LEU A 58 -10.47 3.19 15.33
N GLN A 59 -11.52 2.42 15.57
CA GLN A 59 -12.88 2.97 15.66
C GLN A 59 -13.03 3.95 16.83
N LYS A 60 -12.49 3.64 18.01
CA LYS A 60 -12.52 4.52 19.19
C LYS A 60 -11.88 5.87 18.93
N TYR A 61 -10.78 5.90 18.16
CA TYR A 61 -10.04 7.11 17.80
C TYR A 61 -10.45 7.70 16.44
N GLU A 62 -11.53 7.20 15.84
CA GLU A 62 -12.11 7.67 14.55
C GLU A 62 -11.13 7.63 13.38
N LEU A 63 -10.08 6.79 13.48
CA LEU A 63 -9.09 6.58 12.42
C LEU A 63 -9.62 5.61 11.36
N LYS A 64 -9.54 5.99 10.09
CA LYS A 64 -9.95 5.16 8.95
C LYS A 64 -8.84 4.22 8.54
N ILE A 65 -9.18 3.16 7.81
CA ILE A 65 -8.20 2.31 7.15
C ILE A 65 -8.22 2.67 5.66
N GLY A 66 -7.08 3.18 5.15
CA GLY A 66 -6.88 3.48 3.74
C GLY A 66 -6.76 2.20 2.92
N ALA A 67 -5.80 1.35 3.29
CA ALA A 67 -5.60 0.05 2.69
C ALA A 67 -5.20 -1.00 3.74
N ILE A 68 -5.57 -2.26 3.51
CA ILE A 68 -5.04 -3.42 4.25
C ILE A 68 -3.93 -4.05 3.43
N MET A 69 -2.79 -4.24 4.08
CA MET A 69 -1.54 -4.68 3.50
C MET A 69 -1.24 -6.14 3.90
N PRO A 70 -1.49 -7.15 3.04
CA PRO A 70 -1.21 -8.55 3.35
C PRO A 70 0.26 -8.95 3.13
N ALA A 71 1.20 -8.01 3.15
CA ALA A 71 2.61 -8.24 2.84
C ALA A 71 3.26 -9.34 3.69
N ALA A 72 2.78 -9.57 4.92
CA ALA A 72 3.24 -10.65 5.79
C ALA A 72 3.01 -12.06 5.19
N LEU A 73 2.06 -12.22 4.26
CA LEU A 73 1.86 -13.49 3.54
C LEU A 73 3.05 -13.82 2.64
N ALA A 74 3.65 -12.80 2.00
CA ALA A 74 4.86 -12.97 1.21
C ALA A 74 6.03 -13.48 2.06
N GLY A 75 6.19 -12.98 3.29
CA GLY A 75 7.17 -13.48 4.25
C GLY A 75 6.96 -14.95 4.66
N ARG A 76 5.76 -15.50 4.44
CA ARG A 76 5.42 -16.92 4.64
C ARG A 76 5.51 -17.76 3.36
N GLY A 77 6.02 -17.18 2.27
CA GLY A 77 6.14 -17.85 0.98
C GLY A 77 4.82 -17.98 0.21
N LEU A 78 3.80 -17.19 0.55
CA LEU A 78 2.50 -17.23 -0.13
C LEU A 78 2.43 -16.13 -1.19
N TYR A 79 2.27 -16.53 -2.44
CA TYR A 79 2.26 -15.62 -3.58
C TYR A 79 1.15 -15.96 -4.57
N LEU A 80 0.48 -14.96 -5.11
CA LEU A 80 -0.57 -15.10 -6.14
C LEU A 80 -0.02 -15.58 -7.49
N GLY A 81 1.24 -15.26 -7.81
CA GLY A 81 1.89 -15.65 -9.07
C GLY A 81 2.79 -16.89 -8.95
N ALA A 82 2.87 -17.57 -7.79
CA ALA A 82 3.73 -18.73 -7.58
C ALA A 82 3.52 -19.81 -8.64
N SER A 83 4.57 -20.55 -9.02
CA SER A 83 4.47 -21.70 -9.94
C SER A 83 3.68 -22.85 -9.32
N ASN A 84 3.82 -23.06 -8.02
CA ASN A 84 3.08 -24.06 -7.26
C ASN A 84 1.61 -23.65 -7.06
N SER A 85 0.67 -24.49 -7.53
CA SER A 85 -0.78 -24.27 -7.47
C SER A 85 -1.33 -24.23 -6.04
N ASP A 86 -0.73 -25.00 -5.11
CA ASP A 86 -1.20 -25.09 -3.73
C ASP A 86 -0.85 -23.79 -2.98
N ILE A 87 0.36 -23.24 -3.24
CA ILE A 87 0.76 -21.94 -2.72
C ILE A 87 -0.19 -20.83 -3.21
N ARG A 88 -0.53 -20.83 -4.52
CA ARG A 88 -1.49 -19.86 -5.07
C ARG A 88 -2.86 -20.02 -4.44
N SER A 89 -3.36 -21.24 -4.31
CA SER A 89 -4.69 -21.50 -3.74
C SER A 89 -4.79 -21.07 -2.28
N GLU A 90 -3.76 -21.34 -1.49
CA GLU A 90 -3.72 -20.90 -0.11
C GLU A 90 -3.60 -19.36 0.00
N CYS A 91 -2.77 -18.74 -0.85
CA CYS A 91 -2.64 -17.29 -0.92
C CYS A 91 -4.00 -16.63 -1.25
N VAL A 92 -4.70 -17.11 -2.29
CA VAL A 92 -6.05 -16.65 -2.65
C VAL A 92 -7.01 -16.80 -1.48
N ARG A 93 -7.01 -17.96 -0.79
CA ARG A 93 -7.88 -18.21 0.36
C ARG A 93 -7.64 -17.17 1.46
N GLN A 94 -6.39 -16.91 1.82
CA GLN A 94 -6.06 -15.95 2.88
C GLN A 94 -6.37 -14.50 2.47
N ILE A 95 -6.12 -14.11 1.23
CA ILE A 95 -6.50 -12.78 0.74
C ILE A 95 -8.01 -12.60 0.74
N ARG A 96 -8.80 -13.62 0.40
CA ARG A 96 -10.27 -13.56 0.49
C ARG A 96 -10.76 -13.33 1.92
N GLU A 97 -10.12 -13.89 2.93
CA GLU A 97 -10.43 -13.59 4.34
C GLU A 97 -10.11 -12.14 4.71
N ILE A 98 -8.98 -11.61 4.20
CA ILE A 98 -8.61 -10.19 4.37
C ILE A 98 -9.60 -9.27 3.64
N VAL A 99 -10.10 -9.65 2.47
CA VAL A 99 -11.17 -8.94 1.75
C VAL A 99 -12.45 -8.86 2.59
N CYS A 100 -12.83 -9.94 3.26
CA CYS A 100 -13.98 -9.91 4.18
C CYS A 100 -13.77 -8.91 5.32
N LEU A 101 -12.55 -8.85 5.89
CA LEU A 101 -12.21 -7.85 6.90
C LEU A 101 -12.30 -6.43 6.33
N ALA A 102 -11.68 -6.20 5.16
CA ALA A 102 -11.67 -4.90 4.49
C ALA A 102 -13.08 -4.37 4.22
N ALA A 103 -14.01 -5.25 3.85
CA ALA A 103 -15.42 -4.90 3.65
C ALA A 103 -16.06 -4.31 4.91
N THR A 104 -15.76 -4.85 6.09
CA THR A 104 -16.30 -4.33 7.36
C THR A 104 -15.73 -2.96 7.74
N GLN A 105 -14.59 -2.58 7.16
CA GLN A 105 -13.87 -1.34 7.44
C GLN A 105 -13.99 -0.32 6.31
N ASN A 106 -14.69 -0.63 5.22
CA ASN A 106 -14.72 0.18 3.99
C ASN A 106 -13.30 0.51 3.50
N ALA A 107 -12.41 -0.47 3.57
CA ALA A 107 -11.01 -0.36 3.21
C ALA A 107 -10.70 -1.04 1.87
N MET A 108 -9.57 -0.70 1.28
CA MET A 108 -9.02 -1.36 0.09
C MET A 108 -8.05 -2.47 0.49
N VAL A 109 -7.69 -3.38 -0.43
CA VAL A 109 -6.69 -4.44 -0.19
C VAL A 109 -5.58 -4.35 -1.21
N SER A 110 -4.33 -4.26 -0.75
CA SER A 110 -3.15 -4.20 -1.61
C SER A 110 -2.70 -5.58 -2.07
N ILE A 111 -2.28 -5.66 -3.33
CA ILE A 111 -1.58 -6.81 -3.94
C ILE A 111 -0.16 -6.37 -4.29
N GLY A 112 0.60 -5.88 -3.31
CA GLY A 112 2.00 -5.49 -3.47
C GLY A 112 2.93 -6.72 -3.61
N LEU A 113 3.82 -6.94 -2.65
CA LEU A 113 4.77 -8.06 -2.63
C LEU A 113 4.11 -9.44 -2.73
N VAL A 114 2.87 -9.58 -2.27
CA VAL A 114 2.13 -10.85 -2.30
C VAL A 114 1.81 -11.35 -3.72
N ARG A 115 2.00 -10.50 -4.78
CA ARG A 115 1.92 -10.99 -6.15
C ARG A 115 3.06 -11.94 -6.53
N GLY A 116 4.22 -11.79 -5.89
CA GLY A 116 5.39 -12.66 -6.07
C GLY A 116 6.27 -12.29 -7.24
N ASN A 117 7.34 -13.06 -7.39
CA ASN A 117 8.37 -12.94 -8.41
C ASN A 117 8.22 -14.00 -9.49
N ARG A 118 8.75 -13.72 -10.69
CA ARG A 118 9.05 -14.74 -11.68
C ARG A 118 10.19 -15.62 -11.18
N GLU A 119 10.09 -16.91 -11.42
CA GLU A 119 11.07 -17.92 -11.00
C GLU A 119 12.00 -18.31 -12.15
N GLY A 120 13.30 -18.36 -11.91
CA GLY A 120 14.29 -18.82 -12.89
C GLY A 120 14.19 -18.12 -14.25
N ASN A 121 14.09 -18.90 -15.33
CA ASN A 121 13.98 -18.41 -16.71
C ASN A 121 12.52 -18.32 -17.21
N GLU A 122 11.57 -18.24 -16.33
CA GLU A 122 10.16 -18.11 -16.68
C GLU A 122 9.87 -16.86 -17.50
N THR A 123 8.96 -16.93 -18.46
CA THR A 123 8.52 -15.77 -19.22
C THR A 123 7.54 -14.91 -18.40
N MET A 124 7.46 -13.60 -18.69
CA MET A 124 6.50 -12.70 -18.04
C MET A 124 5.06 -13.17 -18.30
N GLU A 125 4.77 -13.64 -19.52
CA GLU A 125 3.43 -14.12 -19.90
C GLU A 125 2.99 -15.35 -19.08
N ALA A 126 3.93 -16.25 -18.75
CA ALA A 126 3.63 -17.43 -17.94
C ALA A 126 3.30 -17.02 -16.49
N PHE A 127 4.06 -16.10 -15.93
CA PHE A 127 3.80 -15.52 -14.62
C PHE A 127 2.47 -14.75 -14.60
N GLU A 128 2.26 -13.85 -15.57
CA GLU A 128 1.04 -13.03 -15.64
C GLU A 128 -0.24 -13.88 -15.76
N ARG A 129 -0.23 -14.95 -16.54
CA ARG A 129 -1.40 -15.87 -16.62
C ARG A 129 -1.80 -16.39 -15.24
N ARG A 130 -0.82 -16.78 -14.40
CA ARG A 130 -1.11 -17.28 -13.04
C ARG A 130 -1.57 -16.17 -12.11
N LEU A 131 -0.93 -15.00 -12.19
CA LEU A 131 -1.33 -13.84 -11.41
C LEU A 131 -2.77 -13.41 -11.75
N VAL A 132 -3.11 -13.33 -13.03
CA VAL A 132 -4.46 -13.00 -13.52
C VAL A 132 -5.50 -14.00 -13.01
N ASP A 133 -5.25 -15.32 -13.14
CA ASP A 133 -6.13 -16.36 -12.59
C ASP A 133 -6.35 -16.17 -11.08
N SER A 134 -5.29 -15.97 -10.34
CA SER A 134 -5.38 -15.75 -8.89
C SER A 134 -6.14 -14.46 -8.54
N CYS A 135 -5.89 -13.36 -9.27
CA CYS A 135 -6.62 -12.10 -9.08
C CYS A 135 -8.11 -12.25 -9.38
N GLN A 136 -8.47 -12.97 -10.46
CA GLN A 136 -9.87 -13.25 -10.80
C GLN A 136 -10.57 -14.02 -9.67
N ARG A 137 -9.93 -15.04 -9.13
CA ARG A 137 -10.45 -15.79 -7.98
C ARG A 137 -10.63 -14.92 -6.74
N VAL A 138 -9.74 -13.95 -6.47
CA VAL A 138 -9.94 -12.98 -5.37
C VAL A 138 -11.09 -12.01 -5.68
N LEU A 139 -11.20 -11.55 -6.94
CA LEU A 139 -12.26 -10.63 -7.40
C LEU A 139 -13.67 -11.24 -7.25
N GLU A 140 -13.85 -12.54 -7.41
CA GLU A 140 -15.12 -13.22 -7.11
C GLU A 140 -15.66 -12.91 -5.71
N GLN A 141 -14.75 -12.70 -4.74
CA GLN A 141 -15.12 -12.33 -3.37
C GLN A 141 -15.18 -10.81 -3.18
N SER A 142 -14.25 -10.06 -3.76
CA SER A 142 -14.08 -8.64 -3.48
C SER A 142 -15.14 -7.77 -4.17
N GLN A 143 -15.53 -8.10 -5.39
CA GLN A 143 -16.51 -7.33 -6.15
C GLN A 143 -17.90 -7.29 -5.49
N PRO A 144 -18.52 -8.41 -5.07
CA PRO A 144 -19.80 -8.38 -4.37
C PRO A 144 -19.77 -7.60 -3.05
N LEU A 145 -18.58 -7.49 -2.44
CA LEU A 145 -18.36 -6.76 -1.19
C LEU A 145 -17.95 -5.29 -1.42
N ASN A 146 -17.81 -4.86 -2.68
CA ASN A 146 -17.33 -3.52 -3.05
C ASN A 146 -15.95 -3.17 -2.45
N VAL A 147 -15.05 -4.14 -2.32
CA VAL A 147 -13.68 -3.95 -1.84
C VAL A 147 -12.75 -3.77 -3.03
N PRO A 148 -12.17 -2.58 -3.23
CA PRO A 148 -11.19 -2.39 -4.29
C PRO A 148 -9.90 -3.17 -4.00
N LEU A 149 -9.41 -3.89 -5.00
CA LEU A 149 -8.07 -4.47 -4.98
C LEU A 149 -7.09 -3.49 -5.62
N LEU A 150 -5.93 -3.35 -5.02
CA LEU A 150 -4.85 -2.46 -5.48
C LEU A 150 -3.64 -3.28 -5.88
N ILE A 151 -3.05 -2.98 -7.04
CA ILE A 151 -1.73 -3.48 -7.39
C ILE A 151 -0.71 -2.35 -7.25
N GLU A 152 0.38 -2.63 -6.57
CA GLU A 152 1.45 -1.66 -6.34
C GLU A 152 2.64 -1.96 -7.24
N PRO A 153 3.01 -1.09 -8.18
CA PRO A 153 4.31 -1.17 -8.84
C PRO A 153 5.42 -0.98 -7.80
N ILE A 154 6.36 -1.92 -7.75
CA ILE A 154 7.43 -1.94 -6.74
C ILE A 154 8.77 -2.07 -7.46
N ASN A 155 9.78 -1.34 -7.01
CA ASN A 155 11.07 -1.23 -7.66
C ASN A 155 11.83 -2.56 -7.81
N ARG A 156 12.79 -2.56 -8.76
CA ARG A 156 13.61 -3.73 -9.18
C ARG A 156 14.47 -4.35 -8.07
N TYR A 157 14.70 -3.64 -6.97
CA TYR A 157 15.50 -4.15 -5.87
C TYR A 157 14.69 -5.03 -4.93
N GLU A 158 13.36 -4.92 -4.97
CA GLU A 158 12.45 -5.66 -4.10
C GLU A 158 11.69 -6.77 -4.82
N ILE A 159 11.38 -6.58 -6.14
CA ILE A 159 10.61 -7.55 -6.93
C ILE A 159 11.07 -7.52 -8.40
N ASN A 160 10.66 -8.50 -9.21
CA ASN A 160 11.01 -8.56 -10.63
C ASN A 160 9.78 -8.57 -11.57
N THR A 161 8.64 -8.06 -11.10
CA THR A 161 7.37 -8.04 -11.84
C THR A 161 6.63 -6.73 -11.59
N ILE A 162 6.09 -6.08 -12.64
CA ILE A 162 5.32 -4.82 -12.56
C ILE A 162 6.11 -3.79 -11.74
N LEU A 163 7.19 -3.28 -12.31
CA LEU A 163 8.17 -2.45 -11.60
C LEU A 163 7.77 -0.99 -11.59
N SER A 164 7.38 -0.45 -12.74
CA SER A 164 7.02 0.95 -12.93
C SER A 164 5.50 1.15 -12.92
N VAL A 165 5.06 2.39 -12.72
CA VAL A 165 3.65 2.76 -12.86
C VAL A 165 3.17 2.50 -14.29
N ARG A 166 4.04 2.70 -15.30
CA ARG A 166 3.74 2.32 -16.68
C ARG A 166 3.44 0.83 -16.82
N ASP A 167 4.26 -0.05 -16.23
CA ASP A 167 4.00 -1.50 -16.26
C ASP A 167 2.64 -1.82 -15.63
N GLY A 168 2.30 -1.14 -14.53
CA GLY A 168 1.01 -1.29 -13.86
C GLY A 168 -0.16 -0.88 -14.74
N VAL A 169 -0.10 0.28 -15.38
CA VAL A 169 -1.13 0.75 -16.33
C VAL A 169 -1.27 -0.22 -17.50
N ASP A 170 -0.15 -0.64 -18.07
CA ASP A 170 -0.14 -1.57 -19.21
C ASP A 170 -0.68 -2.96 -18.81
N PHE A 171 -0.37 -3.43 -17.61
CA PHE A 171 -0.96 -4.66 -17.06
C PHE A 171 -2.48 -4.55 -16.93
N LEU A 172 -3.02 -3.46 -16.37
CA LEU A 172 -4.45 -3.25 -16.23
C LEU A 172 -5.16 -3.17 -17.59
N ARG A 173 -4.59 -2.42 -18.54
CA ARG A 173 -5.14 -2.30 -19.89
C ARG A 173 -5.17 -3.63 -20.64
N ARG A 174 -4.09 -4.40 -20.54
CA ARG A 174 -3.92 -5.68 -21.23
C ARG A 174 -4.82 -6.77 -20.67
N THR A 175 -4.98 -6.81 -19.35
CA THR A 175 -5.74 -7.87 -18.67
C THR A 175 -7.23 -7.55 -18.52
N GLY A 176 -7.60 -6.28 -18.51
CA GLY A 176 -8.97 -5.82 -18.24
C GLY A 176 -9.46 -6.14 -16.83
N LEU A 177 -8.56 -6.47 -15.88
CA LEU A 177 -8.93 -6.74 -14.50
C LEU A 177 -9.48 -5.47 -13.83
N PRO A 178 -10.63 -5.53 -13.14
CA PRO A 178 -11.21 -4.39 -12.43
C PRO A 178 -10.51 -4.17 -11.07
N ILE A 179 -9.21 -3.97 -11.12
CA ILE A 179 -8.36 -3.60 -9.99
C ILE A 179 -7.73 -2.24 -10.25
N TYR A 180 -7.13 -1.62 -9.24
CA TYR A 180 -6.61 -0.27 -9.31
C TYR A 180 -5.12 -0.24 -8.98
N LEU A 181 -4.48 0.89 -9.20
CA LEU A 181 -3.09 1.12 -8.78
C LEU A 181 -3.02 1.71 -7.38
N MET A 182 -1.98 1.32 -6.68
CA MET A 182 -1.39 1.99 -5.54
C MET A 182 -0.02 2.49 -5.98
N ASN A 183 0.12 3.80 -6.21
CA ASN A 183 1.39 4.36 -6.62
C ASN A 183 2.23 4.71 -5.40
N ASP A 184 3.53 4.49 -5.45
CA ASP A 184 4.48 4.88 -4.42
C ASP A 184 5.56 5.78 -5.03
N LEU A 185 5.69 7.03 -4.55
CA LEU A 185 6.65 7.99 -5.10
C LEU A 185 8.10 7.53 -4.92
N PHE A 186 8.42 6.77 -3.88
CA PHE A 186 9.75 6.19 -3.69
C PHE A 186 10.06 5.15 -4.80
N HIS A 187 9.11 4.26 -5.10
CA HIS A 187 9.30 3.28 -6.18
C HIS A 187 9.33 3.95 -7.55
N MET A 188 8.46 4.94 -7.78
CA MET A 188 8.44 5.75 -9.01
C MET A 188 9.77 6.47 -9.25
N ASN A 189 10.39 7.02 -8.21
CA ASN A 189 11.69 7.69 -8.32
C ASN A 189 12.82 6.77 -8.82
N ILE A 190 12.69 5.46 -8.62
CA ILE A 190 13.67 4.47 -9.08
C ILE A 190 13.34 3.98 -10.51
N GLU A 191 12.07 3.80 -10.84
CA GLU A 191 11.65 3.06 -12.04
C GLU A 191 11.06 3.94 -13.15
N ASP A 192 10.36 5.02 -12.82
CA ASP A 192 9.67 5.82 -13.83
C ASP A 192 10.57 6.92 -14.40
N VAL A 193 10.73 6.95 -15.73
CA VAL A 193 11.57 7.94 -16.43
C VAL A 193 11.05 9.38 -16.28
N ASN A 194 9.72 9.52 -16.20
CA ASN A 194 9.05 10.81 -16.00
C ASN A 194 7.91 10.63 -14.99
N MET A 195 8.22 10.91 -13.72
CA MET A 195 7.28 10.74 -12.61
C MET A 195 6.02 11.61 -12.77
N ASP A 196 6.17 12.86 -13.22
CA ASP A 196 5.05 13.80 -13.37
C ASP A 196 4.03 13.27 -14.38
N GLN A 197 4.53 12.87 -15.56
CA GLN A 197 3.69 12.32 -16.62
C GLN A 197 3.01 11.03 -16.15
N MET A 198 3.76 10.11 -15.56
CA MET A 198 3.21 8.83 -15.13
C MET A 198 2.23 8.95 -13.98
N LEU A 199 2.49 9.87 -13.04
CA LEU A 199 1.57 10.15 -11.96
C LEU A 199 0.22 10.65 -12.49
N LEU A 200 0.22 11.60 -13.43
CA LEU A 200 -0.99 12.14 -14.04
C LEU A 200 -1.72 11.14 -14.93
N GLU A 201 -1.00 10.42 -15.82
CA GLU A 201 -1.58 9.43 -16.73
C GLU A 201 -2.21 8.24 -15.98
N SER A 202 -1.67 7.88 -14.82
CA SER A 202 -2.18 6.77 -14.02
C SER A 202 -3.33 7.13 -13.10
N LEU A 203 -3.63 8.42 -12.84
CA LEU A 203 -4.68 8.84 -11.89
C LEU A 203 -6.04 8.18 -12.14
N PRO A 204 -6.52 7.98 -13.38
CA PRO A 204 -7.80 7.28 -13.61
C PRO A 204 -7.83 5.84 -13.10
N TYR A 205 -6.66 5.25 -12.90
CA TYR A 205 -6.48 3.88 -12.38
C TYR A 205 -6.08 3.86 -10.91
N THR A 206 -5.66 5.00 -10.32
CA THR A 206 -5.04 5.08 -8.99
C THR A 206 -6.08 5.39 -7.91
N LYS A 207 -6.11 4.59 -6.86
CA LYS A 207 -6.99 4.85 -5.69
C LYS A 207 -6.23 5.15 -4.42
N HIS A 208 -4.93 4.86 -4.36
CA HIS A 208 -4.10 5.04 -3.18
C HIS A 208 -2.68 5.46 -3.57
N ILE A 209 -2.04 6.26 -2.73
CA ILE A 209 -0.67 6.73 -2.98
C ILE A 209 0.15 6.64 -1.69
N HIS A 210 1.28 5.94 -1.75
CA HIS A 210 2.34 6.05 -0.76
C HIS A 210 3.17 7.29 -1.08
N PHE A 211 3.21 8.21 -0.13
CA PHE A 211 3.77 9.55 -0.33
C PHE A 211 5.06 9.71 0.46
N LEU A 212 6.15 9.24 -0.13
CA LEU A 212 7.48 9.14 0.46
C LEU A 212 8.51 9.86 -0.37
N ASP A 213 9.59 10.30 0.27
CA ASP A 213 10.72 10.92 -0.41
C ASP A 213 11.63 9.86 -1.09
N SER A 214 12.59 10.29 -1.89
CA SER A 214 13.48 9.49 -2.72
C SER A 214 14.25 8.37 -1.99
N ASN A 215 14.33 8.45 -0.68
CA ASN A 215 15.05 7.52 0.21
C ASN A 215 14.14 6.72 1.15
N ARG A 216 12.82 6.69 0.84
CA ARG A 216 11.76 6.06 1.64
C ARG A 216 11.60 6.67 3.05
N LEU A 217 12.07 7.91 3.23
CA LEU A 217 11.85 8.70 4.44
C LEU A 217 10.63 9.64 4.25
N PRO A 218 10.18 10.32 5.31
CA PRO A 218 9.12 11.31 5.23
C PRO A 218 9.43 12.44 4.23
N PRO A 219 8.40 13.10 3.68
CA PRO A 219 8.55 14.24 2.79
C PRO A 219 9.49 15.32 3.34
N GLY A 220 10.46 15.73 2.51
CA GLY A 220 11.48 16.73 2.86
C GLY A 220 12.76 16.17 3.48
N MET A 221 12.84 14.85 3.67
CA MET A 221 14.04 14.18 4.18
C MET A 221 14.87 13.48 3.08
N GLY A 222 14.52 13.66 1.81
CA GLY A 222 15.22 13.15 0.62
C GLY A 222 15.42 14.25 -0.42
N HIS A 223 15.33 13.90 -1.69
CA HIS A 223 15.67 14.78 -2.82
C HIS A 223 14.48 15.12 -3.73
N LEU A 224 13.30 14.51 -3.53
CA LEU A 224 12.11 14.84 -4.30
C LEU A 224 11.51 16.18 -3.84
N ASN A 225 10.98 16.95 -4.80
CA ASN A 225 10.19 18.12 -4.46
C ASN A 225 8.78 17.69 -4.01
N MET A 226 8.66 17.22 -2.78
CA MET A 226 7.41 16.66 -2.24
C MET A 226 6.27 17.67 -2.24
N ALA A 227 6.55 18.96 -1.99
CA ALA A 227 5.55 20.01 -2.06
C ALA A 227 5.00 20.20 -3.49
N TYR A 228 5.84 20.03 -4.50
CA TYR A 228 5.42 20.04 -5.90
C TYR A 228 4.47 18.86 -6.20
N TYR A 229 4.82 17.62 -5.82
CA TYR A 229 3.98 16.45 -6.05
C TYR A 229 2.64 16.53 -5.30
N TYR A 230 2.64 17.06 -4.08
CA TYR A 230 1.40 17.30 -3.35
C TYR A 230 0.47 18.26 -4.12
N ARG A 231 1.00 19.40 -4.60
CA ARG A 231 0.24 20.39 -5.38
C ARG A 231 -0.20 19.83 -6.74
N LEU A 232 0.63 19.02 -7.40
CA LEU A 232 0.30 18.36 -8.66
C LEU A 232 -0.91 17.44 -8.50
N LEU A 233 -0.92 16.61 -7.47
CA LEU A 233 -2.04 15.71 -7.15
C LEU A 233 -3.30 16.49 -6.79
N ALA A 234 -3.17 17.55 -5.99
CA ALA A 234 -4.29 18.42 -5.63
C ALA A 234 -4.91 19.11 -6.87
N ALA A 235 -4.07 19.66 -7.75
CA ALA A 235 -4.49 20.31 -8.99
C ALA A 235 -5.16 19.31 -9.96
N ALA A 236 -4.71 18.06 -9.96
CA ALA A 236 -5.29 16.98 -10.76
C ALA A 236 -6.58 16.38 -10.13
N GLY A 237 -7.03 16.88 -8.98
CA GLY A 237 -8.26 16.44 -8.32
C GLY A 237 -8.17 15.11 -7.58
N TYR A 238 -6.96 14.63 -7.27
CA TYR A 238 -6.83 13.43 -6.44
C TYR A 238 -7.40 13.67 -5.04
N ALA A 239 -8.30 12.79 -4.59
CA ALA A 239 -9.01 12.92 -3.32
C ALA A 239 -8.81 11.71 -2.37
N GLY A 240 -7.98 10.75 -2.76
CA GLY A 240 -7.66 9.55 -1.98
C GLY A 240 -6.75 9.81 -0.78
N PHE A 241 -6.21 8.75 -0.22
CA PHE A 241 -5.21 8.82 0.84
C PHE A 241 -3.81 9.02 0.27
N LEU A 242 -3.03 9.83 0.99
CA LEU A 242 -1.57 9.90 0.91
C LEU A 242 -1.02 9.21 2.17
N CYS A 243 -0.40 8.06 2.01
CA CYS A 243 0.11 7.28 3.12
C CYS A 243 1.61 7.49 3.34
N LEU A 244 2.01 7.69 4.58
CA LEU A 244 3.39 7.67 5.00
C LEU A 244 3.80 6.22 5.35
N GLU A 245 4.25 5.46 4.36
CA GLU A 245 4.80 4.10 4.53
C GLU A 245 6.33 4.13 4.63
N ALA A 246 6.87 4.96 5.55
CA ALA A 246 8.29 5.20 5.65
C ALA A 246 9.06 4.02 6.26
N LEU A 247 10.31 3.86 5.80
CA LEU A 247 11.28 2.95 6.39
C LEU A 247 12.35 3.80 7.11
N PRO A 248 12.23 3.99 8.44
CA PRO A 248 12.99 5.01 9.16
C PRO A 248 14.50 4.76 9.23
N GLY A 249 14.99 3.53 8.98
CA GLY A 249 16.40 3.19 9.06
C GLY A 249 16.99 3.49 10.45
N GLN A 250 17.89 4.46 10.52
CA GLN A 250 18.49 4.92 11.77
C GLN A 250 17.67 5.96 12.54
N TRP A 251 16.60 6.48 11.95
CA TRP A 251 15.76 7.50 12.56
C TRP A 251 14.73 6.90 13.52
N ASN A 252 14.32 7.67 14.50
CA ASN A 252 13.25 7.28 15.41
C ASN A 252 11.91 7.24 14.61
N PRO A 253 11.12 6.16 14.67
CA PRO A 253 9.85 6.07 13.96
C PRO A 253 8.85 7.19 14.33
N ASP A 254 8.75 7.58 15.61
CA ASP A 254 7.87 8.69 16.02
C ASP A 254 8.34 10.02 15.42
N PHE A 255 9.65 10.28 15.37
CA PHE A 255 10.19 11.46 14.69
C PHE A 255 9.78 11.47 13.20
N CYS A 256 9.90 10.34 12.50
CA CYS A 256 9.45 10.24 11.12
C CYS A 256 7.94 10.51 10.97
N ALA A 257 7.12 9.98 11.88
CA ALA A 257 5.68 10.24 11.88
C ALA A 257 5.36 11.72 12.10
N VAL A 258 6.08 12.39 13.01
CA VAL A 258 5.94 13.85 13.25
C VAL A 258 6.30 14.62 11.99
N GLN A 259 7.45 14.33 11.35
CA GLN A 259 7.87 15.03 10.12
C GLN A 259 6.84 14.90 8.99
N GLY A 260 6.27 13.71 8.78
CA GLY A 260 5.20 13.51 7.82
C GLY A 260 3.94 14.31 8.16
N ALA A 261 3.50 14.28 9.43
CA ALA A 261 2.33 15.01 9.88
C ALA A 261 2.50 16.53 9.73
N GLU A 262 3.67 17.07 10.08
CA GLU A 262 3.99 18.49 9.93
C GLU A 262 3.98 18.92 8.47
N PHE A 263 4.57 18.11 7.58
CA PHE A 263 4.54 18.35 6.14
C PHE A 263 3.09 18.40 5.62
N PHE A 264 2.28 17.39 5.89
CA PHE A 264 0.90 17.34 5.42
C PHE A 264 0.07 18.52 5.96
N ARG A 265 0.23 18.88 7.23
CA ARG A 265 -0.44 20.03 7.84
C ARG A 265 -0.04 21.35 7.18
N ALA A 266 1.25 21.53 6.90
CA ALA A 266 1.74 22.72 6.19
C ALA A 266 1.11 22.83 4.80
N MET A 267 1.06 21.73 4.05
CA MET A 267 0.48 21.71 2.70
C MET A 267 -1.03 21.95 2.71
N GLN A 268 -1.77 21.41 3.69
CA GLN A 268 -3.21 21.64 3.86
C GLN A 268 -3.54 23.10 4.20
N ASN A 269 -2.67 23.77 4.94
CA ASN A 269 -2.82 25.18 5.33
C ASN A 269 -2.30 26.19 4.27
N GLY A 270 -1.99 25.72 3.06
CA GLY A 270 -1.51 26.59 1.98
C GLY A 270 -0.02 26.95 2.06
N GLY A 271 0.78 26.17 2.76
CA GLY A 271 2.23 26.31 2.84
C GLY A 271 2.90 26.24 1.46
N ASN A 272 3.85 27.14 1.23
CA ASN A 272 4.67 27.18 0.01
C ASN A 272 5.76 26.12 0.01
#